data_f2359a52e59277d758af7890926baf3a
#
_entry.id   f2359a52e59277d758af7890926baf3a
#
_cell.length_a   1.000
_cell.length_b   1.000
_cell.length_c   1.000
_cell.angle_alpha   90.00
_cell.angle_beta   90.00
_cell.angle_gamma   90.00
#
_symmetry.space_group_name_H-M   'P 1'
#
loop_
_entity.id
_entity.type
_entity.pdbx_description
1 polymer ?
#
loop_
_entity_poly.entity_id
_entity_poly.type
_entity_poly.pdbx_seq_one_letter_code
_entity_poly.pdbx_strand_id
1 'polypeptide(L)'
;KVLILINKVGLGDCILHINYIHEISKKYGKPVSILAKENTRAKDLFLDDPHINEVITLDRLNGKIGSHTGLNGFFKLAKDINEKKFDKAFIFNSSIRYFLICKYAGIKKIAQYPLFKKKGQHIVNTAKIFTENELNKIVSTQPKLLISEEKILKARKDRSRSHKNIV
;
A
#
# COMPACT_ATOMS: atom_id res chain seq x y z
N LYS A 1 12.29 -9.42 -3.98
CA LYS A 1 11.15 -8.50 -4.17
C LYS A 1 10.34 -8.36 -2.88
N VAL A 2 9.82 -7.16 -2.61
CA VAL A 2 9.04 -6.87 -1.39
C VAL A 2 7.61 -6.51 -1.78
N LEU A 3 6.64 -7.12 -1.10
CA LEU A 3 5.22 -6.81 -1.20
C LEU A 3 4.75 -6.03 0.02
N ILE A 4 4.02 -4.96 -0.19
CA ILE A 4 3.33 -4.21 0.87
C ILE A 4 1.83 -4.33 0.68
N LEU A 5 1.12 -4.81 1.69
CA LEU A 5 -0.32 -5.03 1.63
C LEU A 5 -1.04 -3.99 2.49
N ILE A 6 -1.86 -3.15 1.85
CA ILE A 6 -2.70 -2.12 2.47
C ILE A 6 -4.16 -2.42 2.15
N ASN A 7 -4.83 -3.18 3.02
CA ASN A 7 -6.24 -3.54 2.85
C ASN A 7 -7.16 -2.51 3.52
N LYS A 8 -7.00 -1.25 3.17
CA LYS A 8 -7.85 -0.15 3.63
C LYS A 8 -8.76 0.34 2.51
N VAL A 9 -9.67 1.27 2.80
CA VAL A 9 -10.83 1.54 1.93
C VAL A 9 -10.75 2.88 1.23
N GLY A 10 -9.77 3.73 1.53
CA GLY A 10 -9.74 5.08 0.97
C GLY A 10 -8.36 5.58 0.56
N LEU A 11 -8.36 6.63 -0.27
CA LEU A 11 -7.15 7.34 -0.68
C LEU A 11 -6.34 7.84 0.52
N GLY A 12 -7.02 8.38 1.55
CA GLY A 12 -6.38 8.85 2.77
C GLY A 12 -5.60 7.76 3.51
N ASP A 13 -6.10 6.53 3.50
CA ASP A 13 -5.36 5.39 4.09
C ASP A 13 -4.05 5.13 3.35
N CYS A 14 -4.01 5.25 2.03
CA CYS A 14 -2.77 5.11 1.26
C CYS A 14 -1.80 6.25 1.56
N ILE A 15 -2.30 7.50 1.62
CA ILE A 15 -1.48 8.67 1.93
C ILE A 15 -0.81 8.53 3.30
N LEU A 16 -1.54 8.08 4.32
CA LEU A 16 -1.00 7.87 5.66
C LEU A 16 0.13 6.81 5.70
N HIS A 17 0.19 5.91 4.73
CA HIS A 17 1.21 4.86 4.66
C HIS A 17 2.41 5.21 3.76
N ILE A 18 2.37 6.30 2.98
CA ILE A 18 3.42 6.66 2.00
C ILE A 18 4.81 6.62 2.63
N ASN A 19 5.00 7.29 3.76
CA ASN A 19 6.32 7.39 4.38
C ASN A 19 6.86 6.03 4.82
N TYR A 20 6.00 5.16 5.35
CA TYR A 20 6.39 3.80 5.76
C TYR A 20 6.77 2.94 4.54
N ILE A 21 6.05 3.10 3.43
CA ILE A 21 6.37 2.43 2.16
C ILE A 21 7.75 2.86 1.66
N HIS A 22 8.03 4.17 1.66
CA HIS A 22 9.31 4.72 1.24
C HIS A 22 10.47 4.23 2.12
N GLU A 23 10.28 4.20 3.44
CA GLU A 23 11.32 3.71 4.35
C GLU A 23 11.59 2.20 4.16
N ILE A 24 10.56 1.40 3.87
CA ILE A 24 10.74 -0.01 3.50
C ILE A 24 11.50 -0.11 2.17
N SER A 25 11.13 0.65 1.13
CA SER A 25 11.85 0.67 -0.14
C SER A 25 13.33 1.02 0.03
N LYS A 26 13.63 2.07 0.79
CA LYS A 26 15.01 2.49 1.10
C LYS A 26 15.79 1.40 1.84
N LYS A 27 15.18 0.74 2.84
CA LYS A 27 15.84 -0.35 3.59
C LYS A 27 16.25 -1.51 2.70
N TYR A 28 15.45 -1.82 1.68
CA TYR A 28 15.74 -2.91 0.74
C TYR A 28 16.50 -2.46 -0.51
N GLY A 29 16.78 -1.18 -0.67
CA GLY A 29 17.54 -0.61 -1.79
C GLY A 29 16.88 -0.80 -3.16
N LYS A 30 15.56 -1.00 -3.21
CA LYS A 30 14.80 -1.22 -4.45
C LYS A 30 13.31 -0.89 -4.28
N PRO A 31 12.63 -0.52 -5.38
CA PRO A 31 11.21 -0.27 -5.35
C PRO A 31 10.41 -1.48 -4.85
N VAL A 32 9.30 -1.21 -4.17
CA VAL A 32 8.40 -2.23 -3.62
C VAL A 32 7.12 -2.34 -4.44
N SER A 33 6.44 -3.48 -4.37
CA SER A 33 5.11 -3.63 -4.96
C SER A 33 4.03 -3.46 -3.88
N ILE A 34 2.92 -2.80 -4.24
CA ILE A 34 1.81 -2.53 -3.33
C ILE A 34 0.60 -3.39 -3.73
N LEU A 35 -0.03 -4.06 -2.79
CA LEU A 35 -1.34 -4.68 -2.95
C LEU A 35 -2.37 -3.80 -2.24
N ALA A 36 -3.25 -3.14 -3.00
CA ALA A 36 -4.26 -2.23 -2.49
C ALA A 36 -5.58 -2.38 -3.24
N LYS A 37 -6.69 -2.00 -2.59
CA LYS A 37 -8.02 -1.98 -3.25
C LYS A 37 -8.07 -0.89 -4.31
N GLU A 38 -8.87 -1.10 -5.34
CA GLU A 38 -9.06 -0.15 -6.44
C GLU A 38 -9.55 1.23 -5.97
N ASN A 39 -10.51 1.25 -5.04
CA ASN A 39 -11.07 2.48 -4.50
C ASN A 39 -10.08 3.34 -3.68
N THR A 40 -8.90 2.83 -3.39
CA THR A 40 -7.82 3.63 -2.80
C THR A 40 -7.13 4.54 -3.81
N ARG A 41 -7.36 4.34 -5.11
CA ARG A 41 -6.67 5.03 -6.20
C ARG A 41 -5.14 4.98 -6.11
N ALA A 42 -4.62 3.91 -5.52
CA ALA A 42 -3.19 3.75 -5.28
C ALA A 42 -2.39 3.77 -6.59
N LYS A 43 -2.95 3.28 -7.71
CA LYS A 43 -2.30 3.34 -9.03
C LYS A 43 -2.03 4.77 -9.47
N ASP A 44 -3.00 5.67 -9.30
CA ASP A 44 -2.86 7.08 -9.67
C ASP A 44 -1.91 7.81 -8.70
N LEU A 45 -2.04 7.49 -7.39
CA LEU A 45 -1.25 8.10 -6.34
C LEU A 45 0.25 7.83 -6.49
N PHE A 46 0.61 6.60 -6.87
CA PHE A 46 1.99 6.13 -6.93
C PHE A 46 2.56 6.03 -8.35
N LEU A 47 1.88 6.60 -9.35
CA LEU A 47 2.24 6.45 -10.76
C LEU A 47 3.71 6.86 -11.06
N ASP A 48 4.17 7.95 -10.45
CA ASP A 48 5.51 8.50 -10.67
C ASP A 48 6.43 8.32 -9.45
N ASP A 49 6.04 7.48 -8.50
CA ASP A 49 6.80 7.30 -7.28
C ASP A 49 7.97 6.30 -7.49
N PRO A 50 9.23 6.75 -7.44
CA PRO A 50 10.39 5.90 -7.71
C PRO A 50 10.60 4.78 -6.67
N HIS A 51 9.92 4.87 -5.52
CA HIS A 51 9.93 3.82 -4.50
C HIS A 51 8.96 2.68 -4.79
N ILE A 52 8.10 2.83 -5.80
CA ILE A 52 7.05 1.86 -6.14
C ILE A 52 7.36 1.21 -7.49
N ASN A 53 7.40 -0.12 -7.51
CA ASN A 53 7.58 -0.90 -8.74
C ASN A 53 6.24 -1.11 -9.47
N GLU A 54 5.19 -1.48 -8.73
CA GLU A 54 3.86 -1.70 -9.27
C GLU A 54 2.79 -1.63 -8.17
N VAL A 55 1.56 -1.35 -8.57
CA VAL A 55 0.37 -1.47 -7.72
C VAL A 55 -0.50 -2.60 -8.23
N ILE A 56 -0.62 -3.66 -7.44
CA ILE A 56 -1.48 -4.82 -7.68
C ILE A 56 -2.87 -4.51 -7.11
N THR A 57 -3.91 -4.68 -7.92
CA THR A 57 -5.28 -4.42 -7.47
C THR A 57 -5.82 -5.59 -6.64
N LEU A 58 -6.22 -5.31 -5.41
CA LEU A 58 -7.01 -6.21 -4.59
C LEU A 58 -8.49 -6.04 -4.95
N ASP A 59 -8.99 -6.91 -5.81
CA ASP A 59 -10.39 -6.93 -6.22
C ASP A 59 -11.26 -7.59 -5.13
N ARG A 60 -11.55 -6.80 -4.10
CA ARG A 60 -12.41 -7.16 -2.97
C ARG A 60 -13.18 -5.95 -2.49
N LEU A 61 -14.29 -5.66 -3.14
CA LEU A 61 -15.19 -4.57 -2.77
C LEU A 61 -16.12 -5.00 -1.63
N ASN A 62 -16.42 -4.08 -0.72
CA ASN A 62 -17.39 -4.30 0.34
C ASN A 62 -18.80 -4.51 -0.28
N GLY A 63 -19.43 -5.64 -0.01
CA GLY A 63 -20.79 -5.95 -0.48
C GLY A 63 -20.92 -6.39 -1.95
N LYS A 64 -19.81 -6.48 -2.70
CA LYS A 64 -19.80 -7.01 -4.08
C LYS A 64 -18.92 -8.25 -4.16
N ILE A 65 -19.25 -9.16 -5.08
CA ILE A 65 -18.47 -10.37 -5.36
C ILE A 65 -17.30 -9.95 -6.25
N GLY A 66 -16.16 -9.64 -5.62
CA GLY A 66 -14.89 -9.43 -6.34
C GLY A 66 -14.13 -10.74 -6.54
N SER A 67 -13.24 -10.77 -7.51
CA SER A 67 -12.46 -11.98 -7.88
C SER A 67 -11.59 -12.51 -6.73
N HIS A 68 -11.30 -11.71 -5.71
CA HIS A 68 -10.52 -12.08 -4.51
C HIS A 68 -11.40 -12.30 -3.26
N THR A 69 -12.71 -12.56 -3.45
CA THR A 69 -13.67 -12.81 -2.36
C THR A 69 -13.88 -14.30 -2.11
N GLY A 70 -14.21 -14.69 -0.88
CA GLY A 70 -14.46 -16.08 -0.50
C GLY A 70 -13.20 -16.97 -0.55
N LEU A 71 -13.42 -18.30 -0.60
CA LEU A 71 -12.34 -19.30 -0.68
C LEU A 71 -11.68 -19.30 -2.04
N ASN A 72 -12.46 -19.26 -3.13
CA ASN A 72 -11.90 -19.21 -4.49
C ASN A 72 -11.04 -17.97 -4.68
N GLY A 73 -11.49 -16.81 -4.17
CA GLY A 73 -10.71 -15.59 -4.21
C GLY A 73 -9.45 -15.61 -3.33
N PHE A 74 -9.42 -16.43 -2.29
CA PHE A 74 -8.21 -16.69 -1.52
C PHE A 74 -7.14 -17.35 -2.39
N PHE A 75 -7.48 -18.47 -3.03
CA PHE A 75 -6.54 -19.21 -3.86
C PHE A 75 -6.12 -18.43 -5.12
N LYS A 76 -7.06 -17.69 -5.73
CA LYS A 76 -6.75 -16.82 -6.85
C LYS A 76 -5.72 -15.76 -6.48
N LEU A 77 -5.96 -15.00 -5.40
CA LEU A 77 -5.02 -13.97 -4.94
C LEU A 77 -3.65 -14.56 -4.57
N ALA A 78 -3.65 -15.73 -3.92
CA ALA A 78 -2.39 -16.40 -3.59
C ALA A 78 -1.61 -16.82 -4.83
N LYS A 79 -2.29 -17.30 -5.89
CA LYS A 79 -1.69 -17.63 -7.19
C LYS A 79 -1.11 -16.36 -7.85
N ASP A 80 -1.89 -15.28 -7.94
CA ASP A 80 -1.46 -14.00 -8.52
C ASP A 80 -0.21 -13.44 -7.83
N ILE A 81 -0.13 -13.58 -6.50
CA ILE A 81 1.03 -13.16 -5.71
C ILE A 81 2.23 -14.11 -5.95
N ASN A 82 1.98 -15.44 -6.01
CA ASN A 82 3.05 -16.42 -6.22
C ASN A 82 3.76 -16.22 -7.55
N GLU A 83 3.03 -15.90 -8.64
CA GLU A 83 3.59 -15.65 -9.96
C GLU A 83 4.61 -14.51 -9.97
N LYS A 84 4.47 -13.55 -9.07
CA LYS A 84 5.37 -12.39 -8.94
C LYS A 84 6.65 -12.66 -8.13
N LYS A 85 6.73 -13.79 -7.43
CA LYS A 85 7.92 -14.26 -6.69
C LYS A 85 8.45 -13.24 -5.67
N PHE A 86 7.64 -12.91 -4.67
CA PHE A 86 8.04 -12.05 -3.57
C PHE A 86 8.81 -12.83 -2.49
N ASP A 87 9.85 -12.20 -1.93
CA ASP A 87 10.70 -12.77 -0.88
C ASP A 87 10.21 -12.40 0.52
N LYS A 88 9.64 -11.19 0.64
CA LYS A 88 9.11 -10.64 1.89
C LYS A 88 7.78 -9.91 1.67
N ALA A 89 6.89 -10.00 2.65
CA ALA A 89 5.66 -9.21 2.71
C ALA A 89 5.56 -8.40 4.00
N PHE A 90 5.06 -7.17 3.89
CA PHE A 90 4.65 -6.32 5.00
C PHE A 90 3.14 -6.14 4.94
N ILE A 91 2.41 -6.62 5.95
CA ILE A 91 0.95 -6.60 5.97
C ILE A 91 0.48 -5.57 6.99
N PHE A 92 0.05 -4.40 6.51
CA PHE A 92 -0.52 -3.32 7.32
C PHE A 92 -1.98 -3.59 7.70
N ASN A 93 -2.24 -4.83 8.15
CA ASN A 93 -3.56 -5.32 8.54
C ASN A 93 -3.42 -6.49 9.51
N SER A 94 -4.36 -6.61 10.47
CA SER A 94 -4.37 -7.69 11.47
C SER A 94 -5.15 -8.95 11.04
N SER A 95 -5.60 -9.03 9.79
CA SER A 95 -6.39 -10.17 9.30
C SER A 95 -5.51 -11.38 9.00
N ILE A 96 -5.75 -12.49 9.69
CA ILE A 96 -5.09 -13.78 9.46
C ILE A 96 -5.21 -14.24 7.99
N ARG A 97 -6.29 -13.87 7.30
CA ARG A 97 -6.50 -14.21 5.90
C ARG A 97 -5.34 -13.79 5.02
N TYR A 98 -4.84 -12.57 5.16
CA TYR A 98 -3.75 -12.07 4.32
C TYR A 98 -2.41 -12.70 4.67
N PHE A 99 -2.18 -13.02 5.93
CA PHE A 99 -1.04 -13.81 6.34
C PHE A 99 -1.04 -15.18 5.65
N LEU A 100 -2.17 -15.88 5.71
CA LEU A 100 -2.31 -17.20 5.08
C LEU A 100 -2.19 -17.14 3.55
N ILE A 101 -2.72 -16.10 2.89
CA ILE A 101 -2.55 -15.88 1.46
C ILE A 101 -1.07 -15.73 1.11
N CYS A 102 -0.34 -14.89 1.82
CA CYS A 102 1.09 -14.68 1.59
C CYS A 102 1.89 -15.97 1.87
N LYS A 103 1.53 -16.72 2.91
CA LYS A 103 2.15 -18.01 3.23
C LYS A 103 1.92 -19.03 2.12
N TYR A 104 0.68 -19.14 1.64
CA TYR A 104 0.30 -20.05 0.55
C TYR A 104 0.93 -19.64 -0.78
N ALA A 105 1.12 -18.34 -1.01
CA ALA A 105 1.87 -17.81 -2.16
C ALA A 105 3.38 -18.07 -2.09
N GLY A 106 3.88 -18.75 -1.05
CA GLY A 106 5.28 -19.11 -0.92
C GLY A 106 6.20 -18.01 -0.39
N ILE A 107 5.66 -16.92 0.15
CA ILE A 107 6.48 -15.84 0.75
C ILE A 107 7.07 -16.33 2.06
N LYS A 108 8.42 -16.34 2.15
CA LYS A 108 9.14 -16.91 3.30
C LYS A 108 9.15 -15.99 4.53
N LYS A 109 9.27 -14.67 4.30
CA LYS A 109 9.38 -13.66 5.37
C LYS A 109 8.13 -12.78 5.37
N ILE A 110 7.29 -12.91 6.39
CA ILE A 110 6.03 -12.15 6.49
C ILE A 110 6.05 -11.38 7.81
N ALA A 111 6.00 -10.06 7.70
CA ALA A 111 5.76 -9.14 8.79
C ALA A 111 4.29 -8.68 8.76
N GLN A 112 3.60 -8.72 9.88
CA GLN A 112 2.19 -8.35 9.96
C GLN A 112 1.89 -7.57 11.23
N TYR A 113 0.89 -6.68 11.18
CA TYR A 113 0.32 -6.09 12.38
C TYR A 113 -0.09 -7.17 13.39
N PRO A 114 0.08 -6.93 14.70
CA PRO A 114 -0.38 -7.87 15.71
C PRO A 114 -1.83 -8.28 15.49
N LEU A 115 -2.12 -9.58 15.56
CA LEU A 115 -3.48 -10.12 15.38
C LEU A 115 -4.46 -9.54 16.43
N PHE A 116 -3.96 -9.31 17.65
CA PHE A 116 -4.72 -8.74 18.75
C PHE A 116 -4.31 -7.28 18.96
N LYS A 117 -4.93 -6.38 18.21
CA LYS A 117 -4.71 -4.95 18.36
C LYS A 117 -5.41 -4.44 19.62
N LYS A 118 -4.70 -3.71 20.50
CA LYS A 118 -5.33 -2.97 21.60
C LYS A 118 -6.35 -1.98 21.02
N LYS A 119 -7.60 -2.02 21.51
CA LYS A 119 -8.64 -1.04 21.14
C LYS A 119 -8.13 0.36 21.46
N GLY A 120 -8.28 1.31 20.53
CA GLY A 120 -7.95 2.72 20.76
C GLY A 120 -6.64 3.24 20.18
N GLN A 121 -5.77 2.40 19.60
CA GLN A 121 -4.57 2.94 18.94
C GLN A 121 -4.90 3.56 17.58
N HIS A 122 -4.46 4.81 17.39
CA HIS A 122 -4.57 5.48 16.10
C HIS A 122 -3.77 4.73 15.02
N ILE A 123 -4.33 4.65 13.80
CA ILE A 123 -3.75 3.88 12.68
C ILE A 123 -2.31 4.30 12.36
N VAL A 124 -2.01 5.60 12.41
CA VAL A 124 -0.68 6.16 12.14
C VAL A 124 0.34 5.66 13.16
N ASN A 125 -0.01 5.66 14.45
CA ASN A 125 0.88 5.17 15.50
C ASN A 125 1.14 3.66 15.38
N THR A 126 0.12 2.88 15.02
CA THR A 126 0.28 1.45 14.79
C THR A 126 1.21 1.18 13.61
N ALA A 127 1.04 1.92 12.50
CA ALA A 127 1.90 1.80 11.33
C ALA A 127 3.34 2.21 11.62
N LYS A 128 3.51 3.30 12.40
CA LYS A 128 4.82 3.76 12.85
C LYS A 128 5.55 2.69 13.64
N ILE A 129 4.97 2.25 14.76
CA ILE A 129 5.57 1.26 15.66
C ILE A 129 5.90 -0.04 14.91
N PHE A 130 4.99 -0.52 14.07
CA PHE A 130 5.22 -1.70 13.25
C PHE A 130 6.42 -1.53 12.33
N THR A 131 6.49 -0.40 11.62
CA THR A 131 7.57 -0.13 10.67
C THR A 131 8.90 0.05 11.40
N GLU A 132 8.92 0.78 12.51
CA GLU A 132 10.12 0.99 13.33
C GLU A 132 10.68 -0.34 13.84
N ASN A 133 9.83 -1.22 14.35
CA ASN A 133 10.24 -2.54 14.84
C ASN A 133 10.81 -3.42 13.71
N GLU A 134 10.17 -3.42 12.53
CA GLU A 134 10.61 -4.26 11.41
C GLU A 134 11.89 -3.73 10.72
N LEU A 135 12.10 -2.42 10.74
CA LEU A 135 13.29 -1.79 10.14
C LEU A 135 14.41 -1.54 11.14
N ASN A 136 14.14 -1.65 12.44
CA ASN A 136 15.03 -1.25 13.53
C ASN A 136 15.52 0.20 13.36
N LYS A 137 14.59 1.12 13.08
CA LYS A 137 14.87 2.53 12.74
C LYS A 137 13.68 3.41 13.12
N ILE A 138 13.95 4.61 13.66
CA ILE A 138 12.91 5.64 13.87
C ILE A 138 12.37 6.14 12.53
N VAL A 139 11.05 6.23 12.41
CA VAL A 139 10.37 6.62 11.17
C VAL A 139 9.45 7.83 11.43
N SER A 140 9.51 8.81 10.52
CA SER A 140 8.60 9.96 10.56
C SER A 140 7.16 9.54 10.25
N THR A 141 6.19 10.21 10.85
CA THR A 141 4.76 10.04 10.57
C THR A 141 4.24 10.96 9.46
N GLN A 142 5.04 11.92 9.01
CA GLN A 142 4.61 12.89 8.01
C GLN A 142 4.68 12.28 6.61
N PRO A 143 3.56 12.14 5.89
CA PRO A 143 3.57 11.63 4.52
C PRO A 143 4.23 12.65 3.58
N LYS A 144 5.13 12.18 2.74
CA LYS A 144 5.75 12.98 1.69
C LYS A 144 5.37 12.40 0.34
N LEU A 145 4.44 13.06 -0.34
CA LEU A 145 4.02 12.68 -1.68
C LEU A 145 5.09 13.16 -2.69
N LEU A 146 5.53 12.26 -3.55
CA LEU A 146 6.43 12.57 -4.65
C LEU A 146 5.59 12.76 -5.93
N ILE A 147 5.61 13.97 -6.48
CA ILE A 147 4.87 14.35 -7.69
C ILE A 147 5.90 14.84 -8.70
N SER A 148 5.81 14.38 -9.95
CA SER A 148 6.70 14.87 -11.02
C SER A 148 6.51 16.37 -11.29
N GLU A 149 7.59 17.06 -11.61
CA GLU A 149 7.56 18.49 -11.92
C GLU A 149 6.63 18.81 -13.10
N GLU A 150 6.56 17.92 -14.08
CA GLU A 150 5.67 18.05 -15.23
C GLU A 150 4.19 18.12 -14.80
N LYS A 151 3.76 17.25 -13.88
CA LYS A 151 2.39 17.28 -13.33
C LYS A 151 2.12 18.54 -12.53
N ILE A 152 3.11 19.02 -11.78
CA ILE A 152 3.00 20.29 -11.03
C ILE A 152 2.81 21.46 -12.00
N LEU A 153 3.61 21.51 -13.06
CA LEU A 153 3.51 22.56 -14.10
C LEU A 153 2.17 22.50 -14.85
N LYS A 154 1.72 21.30 -15.20
CA LYS A 154 0.41 21.11 -15.84
C LYS A 154 -0.73 21.62 -14.93
N ALA A 155 -0.75 21.20 -13.69
CA ALA A 155 -1.76 21.64 -12.72
C ALA A 155 -1.76 23.18 -12.52
N ARG A 156 -0.58 23.80 -12.50
CA ARG A 156 -0.46 25.27 -12.43
C ARG A 156 -1.04 25.96 -13.69
N LYS A 157 -0.76 25.43 -14.89
CA LYS A 157 -1.33 25.95 -16.14
C LYS A 157 -2.86 25.81 -16.18
N ASP A 158 -3.39 24.67 -15.78
CA ASP A 158 -4.83 24.42 -15.77
C ASP A 158 -5.54 25.34 -14.77
N ARG A 159 -4.95 25.56 -13.59
CA ARG A 159 -5.45 26.52 -12.60
C ARG A 159 -5.47 27.95 -13.13
N SER A 160 -4.42 28.40 -13.83
CA SER A 160 -4.35 29.75 -14.40
C SER A 160 -5.37 29.96 -15.53
N ARG A 161 -5.73 28.92 -16.28
CA ARG A 161 -6.81 28.95 -17.28
C ARG A 161 -8.19 29.03 -16.65
N SER A 162 -8.42 28.28 -15.57
CA SER A 162 -9.71 28.29 -14.84
C SER A 162 -10.03 29.65 -14.24
N HIS A 163 -9.03 30.39 -13.74
CA HIS A 163 -9.25 31.75 -13.21
C HIS A 163 -9.54 32.82 -14.28
N LYS A 164 -9.24 32.58 -15.57
CA LYS A 164 -9.56 33.49 -16.65
C LYS A 164 -11.00 33.38 -17.16
N ASN A 165 -11.71 32.34 -16.79
CA ASN A 165 -13.09 32.07 -17.20
C ASN A 165 -14.15 32.45 -16.16
N ILE A 166 -13.77 33.17 -15.11
CA ILE A 166 -14.67 33.72 -14.07
C ILE A 166 -14.56 35.25 -14.17
N VAL A 167 -15.14 35.80 -15.23
CA VAL A 167 -15.46 37.23 -15.39
C VAL A 167 -16.87 37.30 -15.95
#